data_a65afe8d73dea75ec441fdd14e5eb321
#
_entry.id   a65afe8d73dea75ec441fdd14e5eb321
#
_cell.length_a   1.000
_cell.length_b   1.000
_cell.length_c   1.000
_cell.angle_alpha   90.00
_cell.angle_beta   90.00
_cell.angle_gamma   90.00
#
_symmetry.space_group_name_H-M   'P 1'
#
loop_
_entity.id
_entity.type
_entity.pdbx_description
1 polymer ?
#
loop_
_entity_poly.entity_id
_entity_poly.type
_entity_poly.pdbx_seq_one_letter_code
_entity_poly.pdbx_strand_id
1 'polypeptide(L)'
;QLRQHLAGLRIEQVRGEKYRRSLKEFTKAAWPTIEPGVEFKNNWHIDAISDHLQAVVNGDIKRLIINVPPRHMKSLSVAVVLPAFTWATQPHKKFLYASYASSLSIRDSTKCRRLIDSPWYQAHFGDKFNLTDDQNQKQRFENDKTGYRIATSVGGALTGDGGDIICIDDPHNSVEADSSKVREGVLDWWDQAMQTRLNDPKTGAFVIIMQRLHEQDLTGHVLANQLGDEWDHLCIPARYEIGAPNPIRSSLGFTDPRTKEGELLWPERIDEHTLSTLERSLGSYAAAGQLQQRPSPKGGGILKASWWVPWESEDMPNNIEYVLQSWDTAFEAKESSSFSARTTWGVFRYEGVMCAIVLEAWYDKVSYPDLRRIAQESYDLWEPDAVLIEKKASGQSLLQDLRMA
;
A
#
# COMPACT_ATOMS: atom_id res chain seq x y z
N GLN A 1 41.31 -32.92 17.49
CA GLN A 1 39.91 -32.69 17.91
C GLN A 1 39.73 -31.30 18.51
N LEU A 2 40.50 -30.84 19.53
CA LEU A 2 40.35 -29.53 20.16
C LEU A 2 40.58 -28.38 19.17
N ARG A 3 41.58 -28.44 18.27
CA ARG A 3 41.83 -27.42 17.25
C ARG A 3 40.69 -27.34 16.23
N GLN A 4 40.09 -28.44 15.84
CA GLN A 4 38.92 -28.48 14.94
C GLN A 4 37.68 -27.91 15.62
N HIS A 5 37.47 -28.21 16.90
CA HIS A 5 36.41 -27.68 17.71
C HIS A 5 36.53 -26.13 17.85
N LEU A 6 37.73 -25.66 18.21
CA LEU A 6 37.99 -24.20 18.31
C LEU A 6 37.86 -23.47 16.96
N ALA A 7 38.29 -24.09 15.87
CA ALA A 7 38.09 -23.56 14.53
C ALA A 7 36.59 -23.46 14.19
N GLY A 8 35.81 -24.49 14.52
CA GLY A 8 34.35 -24.47 14.37
C GLY A 8 33.68 -23.34 15.14
N LEU A 9 34.03 -23.16 16.41
CA LEU A 9 33.49 -22.04 17.23
C LEU A 9 33.84 -20.66 16.66
N ARG A 10 35.04 -20.46 16.13
CA ARG A 10 35.43 -19.20 15.47
C ARG A 10 34.65 -18.96 14.20
N ILE A 11 34.37 -19.98 13.40
CA ILE A 11 33.57 -19.88 12.20
C ILE A 11 32.13 -19.45 12.55
N GLU A 12 31.54 -20.08 13.57
CA GLU A 12 30.18 -19.71 14.00
C GLU A 12 30.11 -18.29 14.60
N GLN A 13 31.15 -17.84 15.32
CA GLN A 13 31.26 -16.47 15.80
C GLN A 13 31.32 -15.46 14.63
N VAL A 14 32.13 -15.74 13.61
CA VAL A 14 32.24 -14.88 12.41
C VAL A 14 30.91 -14.84 11.63
N ARG A 15 30.24 -15.99 11.52
CA ARG A 15 28.89 -16.06 10.91
C ARG A 15 27.87 -15.25 11.71
N GLY A 16 27.84 -15.39 13.03
CA GLY A 16 26.97 -14.64 13.90
C GLY A 16 27.19 -13.12 13.76
N GLU A 17 28.45 -12.67 13.65
CA GLU A 17 28.75 -11.27 13.42
C GLU A 17 28.28 -10.78 12.04
N LYS A 18 28.42 -11.59 10.98
CA LYS A 18 27.88 -11.30 9.66
C LYS A 18 26.35 -11.13 9.69
N TYR A 19 25.66 -12.02 10.41
CA TYR A 19 24.20 -11.98 10.56
C TYR A 19 23.73 -10.74 11.37
N ARG A 20 24.49 -10.28 12.37
CA ARG A 20 24.16 -9.05 13.11
C ARG A 20 24.29 -7.78 12.26
N ARG A 21 25.21 -7.77 11.31
CA ARG A 21 25.51 -6.60 10.46
C ARG A 21 24.62 -6.48 9.24
N SER A 22 23.94 -7.55 8.85
CA SER A 22 23.17 -7.57 7.61
C SER A 22 21.87 -8.33 7.76
N LEU A 23 20.76 -7.60 7.66
CA LEU A 23 19.42 -8.17 7.65
C LEU A 23 19.22 -9.15 6.48
N LYS A 24 19.83 -8.87 5.31
CA LYS A 24 19.85 -9.80 4.17
C LYS A 24 20.46 -11.14 4.53
N GLU A 25 21.65 -11.11 5.12
CA GLU A 25 22.38 -12.31 5.47
C GLU A 25 21.68 -13.05 6.62
N PHE A 26 21.11 -12.32 7.58
CA PHE A 26 20.27 -12.90 8.61
C PHE A 26 19.05 -13.62 8.01
N THR A 27 18.34 -12.97 7.08
CA THR A 27 17.16 -13.55 6.42
C THR A 27 17.50 -14.85 5.71
N LYS A 28 18.58 -14.87 4.92
CA LYS A 28 19.07 -16.08 4.22
C LYS A 28 19.40 -17.21 5.19
N ALA A 29 20.10 -16.88 6.27
CA ALA A 29 20.52 -17.88 7.25
C ALA A 29 19.37 -18.41 8.13
N ALA A 30 18.39 -17.55 8.43
CA ALA A 30 17.20 -17.90 9.21
C ALA A 30 16.17 -18.71 8.41
N TRP A 31 16.22 -18.65 7.06
CA TRP A 31 15.19 -19.22 6.19
C TRP A 31 14.90 -20.70 6.44
N PRO A 32 15.88 -21.60 6.57
CA PRO A 32 15.61 -23.02 6.84
C PRO A 32 14.87 -23.27 8.16
N THR A 33 14.96 -22.32 9.11
CA THR A 33 14.22 -22.37 10.38
C THR A 33 12.79 -21.83 10.20
N ILE A 34 12.62 -20.79 9.37
CA ILE A 34 11.33 -20.13 9.16
C ILE A 34 10.42 -20.96 8.26
N GLU A 35 10.97 -21.52 7.17
CA GLU A 35 10.26 -22.33 6.17
C GLU A 35 11.05 -23.61 5.89
N PRO A 36 11.00 -24.61 6.81
CA PRO A 36 11.70 -25.88 6.63
C PRO A 36 11.26 -26.60 5.35
N GLY A 37 12.21 -27.07 4.57
CA GLY A 37 11.96 -27.81 3.33
C GLY A 37 11.67 -26.95 2.10
N VAL A 38 11.68 -25.64 2.25
CA VAL A 38 11.52 -24.69 1.11
C VAL A 38 12.86 -24.02 0.84
N GLU A 39 13.36 -24.14 -0.39
CA GLU A 39 14.57 -23.43 -0.81
C GLU A 39 14.39 -21.90 -0.80
N PHE A 40 15.38 -21.18 -0.28
CA PHE A 40 15.39 -19.72 -0.32
C PHE A 40 15.76 -19.24 -1.72
N LYS A 41 14.80 -18.66 -2.41
CA LYS A 41 15.03 -17.99 -3.70
C LYS A 41 15.25 -16.50 -3.45
N ASN A 42 16.49 -16.05 -3.58
CA ASN A 42 16.80 -14.62 -3.45
C ASN A 42 16.32 -13.86 -4.67
N ASN A 43 15.93 -12.60 -4.44
CA ASN A 43 15.69 -11.65 -5.51
C ASN A 43 15.95 -10.22 -5.01
N TRP A 44 16.24 -9.31 -5.91
CA TRP A 44 16.63 -7.94 -5.61
C TRP A 44 15.61 -7.18 -4.75
N HIS A 45 14.30 -7.44 -4.89
CA HIS A 45 13.27 -6.79 -4.07
C HIS A 45 13.35 -7.20 -2.60
N ILE A 46 13.76 -8.44 -2.31
CA ILE A 46 13.98 -8.91 -0.94
C ILE A 46 15.19 -8.18 -0.33
N ASP A 47 16.21 -7.98 -1.15
CA ASP A 47 17.40 -7.22 -0.75
C ASP A 47 17.03 -5.75 -0.50
N ALA A 48 16.25 -5.12 -1.38
CA ALA A 48 15.78 -3.74 -1.21
C ALA A 48 14.92 -3.57 0.05
N ILE A 49 13.97 -4.47 0.30
CA ILE A 49 13.16 -4.47 1.53
C ILE A 49 14.07 -4.61 2.75
N SER A 50 15.05 -5.53 2.71
CA SER A 50 15.97 -5.76 3.83
C SER A 50 16.83 -4.54 4.12
N ASP A 51 17.34 -3.84 3.11
CA ASP A 51 18.17 -2.65 3.28
C ASP A 51 17.37 -1.50 3.93
N HIS A 52 16.13 -1.27 3.49
CA HIS A 52 15.27 -0.24 4.08
C HIS A 52 14.84 -0.60 5.51
N LEU A 53 14.52 -1.85 5.79
CA LEU A 53 14.21 -2.31 7.15
C LEU A 53 15.43 -2.23 8.07
N GLN A 54 16.63 -2.49 7.56
CA GLN A 54 17.85 -2.30 8.33
C GLN A 54 18.10 -0.82 8.63
N ALA A 55 17.86 0.08 7.68
CA ALA A 55 17.92 1.53 7.91
C ALA A 55 16.91 1.99 8.96
N VAL A 56 15.72 1.36 9.04
CA VAL A 56 14.78 1.58 10.15
C VAL A 56 15.38 1.16 11.49
N VAL A 57 16.01 -0.01 11.58
CA VAL A 57 16.67 -0.50 12.81
C VAL A 57 17.81 0.41 13.23
N ASN A 58 18.56 0.96 12.29
CA ASN A 58 19.65 1.89 12.52
C ASN A 58 19.16 3.30 12.95
N GLY A 59 17.88 3.64 12.67
CA GLY A 59 17.31 4.96 12.92
C GLY A 59 17.49 5.96 11.76
N ASP A 60 18.01 5.50 10.62
CA ASP A 60 18.21 6.31 9.41
C ASP A 60 16.87 6.61 8.72
N ILE A 61 15.94 5.65 8.74
CA ILE A 61 14.57 5.79 8.22
C ILE A 61 13.58 5.67 9.38
N LYS A 62 12.70 6.66 9.52
CA LYS A 62 11.67 6.68 10.58
C LYS A 62 10.25 6.49 10.03
N ARG A 63 10.06 6.69 8.74
CA ARG A 63 8.77 6.62 8.04
C ARG A 63 8.97 5.81 6.77
N LEU A 64 8.48 4.58 6.75
CA LEU A 64 8.67 3.65 5.64
C LEU A 64 7.34 3.05 5.17
N ILE A 65 7.04 3.19 3.89
CA ILE A 65 5.95 2.50 3.21
C ILE A 65 6.53 1.50 2.21
N ILE A 66 6.05 0.28 2.24
CA ILE A 66 6.41 -0.77 1.30
C ILE A 66 5.15 -1.30 0.64
N ASN A 67 5.01 -1.05 -0.65
CA ASN A 67 3.94 -1.64 -1.46
C ASN A 67 4.54 -2.66 -2.42
N VAL A 68 4.16 -3.90 -2.25
CA VAL A 68 4.65 -5.04 -3.04
C VAL A 68 3.54 -6.07 -3.20
N PRO A 69 3.48 -6.82 -4.32
CA PRO A 69 2.42 -7.77 -4.57
C PRO A 69 2.30 -8.86 -3.50
N PRO A 70 1.15 -9.56 -3.43
CA PRO A 70 0.98 -10.73 -2.57
C PRO A 70 2.07 -11.78 -2.83
N ARG A 71 2.46 -12.53 -1.80
CA ARG A 71 3.43 -13.63 -1.88
C ARG A 71 4.87 -13.24 -2.23
N HIS A 72 5.24 -11.97 -2.10
CA HIS A 72 6.59 -11.45 -2.28
C HIS A 72 7.31 -11.20 -0.94
N MET A 73 7.11 -12.06 0.06
CA MET A 73 7.77 -12.09 1.38
C MET A 73 7.51 -10.88 2.29
N LYS A 74 6.57 -9.99 1.96
CA LYS A 74 6.31 -8.76 2.72
C LYS A 74 6.12 -8.98 4.22
N SER A 75 5.08 -9.71 4.64
CA SER A 75 4.77 -9.95 6.06
C SER A 75 5.89 -10.70 6.79
N LEU A 76 6.53 -11.66 6.11
CA LEU A 76 7.60 -12.44 6.71
C LEU A 76 8.82 -11.57 7.01
N SER A 77 9.21 -10.69 6.11
CA SER A 77 10.34 -9.77 6.31
C SER A 77 10.09 -8.80 7.47
N VAL A 78 8.89 -8.20 7.51
CA VAL A 78 8.55 -7.19 8.52
C VAL A 78 8.13 -7.81 9.85
N ALA A 79 7.26 -8.81 9.84
CA ALA A 79 6.63 -9.28 11.08
C ALA A 79 7.36 -10.45 11.77
N VAL A 80 8.26 -11.14 11.06
CA VAL A 80 9.01 -12.28 11.61
C VAL A 80 10.51 -11.98 11.71
N VAL A 81 11.10 -11.57 10.59
CA VAL A 81 12.57 -11.40 10.50
C VAL A 81 13.04 -10.13 11.20
N LEU A 82 12.39 -9.00 10.94
CA LEU A 82 12.78 -7.69 11.49
C LEU A 82 12.90 -7.69 13.03
N PRO A 83 11.91 -8.14 13.82
CA PRO A 83 12.04 -8.12 15.27
C PRO A 83 13.12 -9.09 15.79
N ALA A 84 13.25 -10.28 15.20
CA ALA A 84 14.29 -11.23 15.57
C ALA A 84 15.71 -10.69 15.27
N PHE A 85 15.90 -10.07 14.11
CA PHE A 85 17.15 -9.40 13.74
C PHE A 85 17.47 -8.23 14.68
N THR A 86 16.48 -7.39 14.96
CA THR A 86 16.70 -6.23 15.84
C THR A 86 17.13 -6.67 17.23
N TRP A 87 16.50 -7.68 17.81
CA TRP A 87 16.86 -8.17 19.13
C TRP A 87 18.24 -8.86 19.20
N ALA A 88 18.77 -9.33 18.08
CA ALA A 88 20.15 -9.82 18.05
C ALA A 88 21.20 -8.75 18.41
N THR A 89 20.85 -7.46 18.27
CA THR A 89 21.73 -6.32 18.56
C THR A 89 21.14 -5.31 19.55
N GLN A 90 19.82 -5.11 19.53
CA GLN A 90 19.08 -4.13 20.32
C GLN A 90 17.89 -4.80 21.04
N PRO A 91 18.14 -5.72 22.01
CA PRO A 91 17.09 -6.52 22.62
C PRO A 91 16.07 -5.69 23.43
N HIS A 92 16.39 -4.45 23.83
CA HIS A 92 15.49 -3.54 24.52
C HIS A 92 14.39 -2.93 23.63
N LYS A 93 14.50 -3.05 22.33
CA LYS A 93 13.54 -2.46 21.40
C LYS A 93 12.15 -3.10 21.51
N LYS A 94 11.13 -2.25 21.47
CA LYS A 94 9.73 -2.59 21.66
C LYS A 94 8.99 -2.50 20.35
N PHE A 95 8.25 -3.56 20.02
CA PHE A 95 7.54 -3.69 18.75
C PHE A 95 6.04 -3.79 18.94
N LEU A 96 5.30 -3.06 18.12
CA LEU A 96 3.85 -3.18 17.99
C LEU A 96 3.51 -3.52 16.53
N TYR A 97 2.77 -4.62 16.35
CA TYR A 97 2.34 -5.09 15.03
C TYR A 97 0.82 -5.09 14.94
N ALA A 98 0.27 -4.45 13.90
CA ALA A 98 -1.16 -4.49 13.60
C ALA A 98 -1.39 -4.98 12.16
N SER A 99 -2.49 -5.71 11.96
CA SER A 99 -2.97 -6.19 10.67
C SER A 99 -4.50 -6.07 10.63
N TYR A 100 -5.16 -6.24 9.47
CA TYR A 100 -6.63 -6.20 9.43
C TYR A 100 -7.28 -7.28 10.31
N ALA A 101 -6.62 -8.39 10.56
CA ALA A 101 -7.11 -9.46 11.42
C ALA A 101 -6.06 -9.88 12.46
N SER A 102 -6.47 -9.98 13.73
CA SER A 102 -5.59 -10.39 14.82
C SER A 102 -4.97 -11.78 14.61
N SER A 103 -5.67 -12.70 13.94
CA SER A 103 -5.18 -14.04 13.62
C SER A 103 -3.89 -14.01 12.77
N LEU A 104 -3.76 -13.05 11.85
CA LEU A 104 -2.56 -12.88 11.03
C LEU A 104 -1.38 -12.38 11.87
N SER A 105 -1.58 -11.31 12.63
CA SER A 105 -0.57 -10.79 13.54
C SER A 105 -0.09 -11.85 14.55
N ILE A 106 -1.01 -12.66 15.10
CA ILE A 106 -0.70 -13.75 16.03
C ILE A 106 0.06 -14.87 15.34
N ARG A 107 -0.29 -15.23 14.10
CA ARG A 107 0.43 -16.23 13.30
C ARG A 107 1.90 -15.83 13.15
N ASP A 108 2.14 -14.59 12.76
CA ASP A 108 3.48 -14.08 12.50
C ASP A 108 4.26 -13.84 13.80
N SER A 109 3.57 -13.45 14.87
CA SER A 109 4.11 -13.40 16.23
C SER A 109 4.62 -14.78 16.67
N THR A 110 3.83 -15.82 16.45
CA THR A 110 4.21 -17.19 16.78
C THR A 110 5.42 -17.66 15.96
N LYS A 111 5.47 -17.33 14.66
CA LYS A 111 6.65 -17.63 13.81
C LYS A 111 7.90 -16.91 14.30
N CYS A 112 7.79 -15.62 14.62
CA CYS A 112 8.91 -14.84 15.16
C CYS A 112 9.45 -15.46 16.46
N ARG A 113 8.58 -15.78 17.41
CA ARG A 113 8.95 -16.42 18.67
C ARG A 113 9.65 -17.76 18.45
N ARG A 114 9.11 -18.62 17.57
CA ARG A 114 9.75 -19.90 17.21
C ARG A 114 11.12 -19.73 16.57
N LEU A 115 11.30 -18.67 15.77
CA LEU A 115 12.63 -18.35 15.22
C LEU A 115 13.59 -17.98 16.35
N ILE A 116 13.19 -17.14 17.30
CA ILE A 116 14.02 -16.74 18.44
C ILE A 116 14.35 -17.95 19.34
N ASP A 117 13.37 -18.82 19.60
CA ASP A 117 13.57 -20.03 20.41
C ASP A 117 14.36 -21.14 19.68
N SER A 118 14.61 -20.99 18.38
CA SER A 118 15.27 -22.04 17.59
C SER A 118 16.72 -22.28 18.00
N PRO A 119 17.23 -23.51 17.86
CA PRO A 119 18.65 -23.84 18.12
C PRO A 119 19.59 -22.95 17.28
N TRP A 120 19.21 -22.64 16.05
CA TRP A 120 19.99 -21.75 15.18
C TRP A 120 20.13 -20.35 15.79
N TYR A 121 19.03 -19.72 16.19
CA TYR A 121 19.06 -18.37 16.75
C TYR A 121 19.79 -18.35 18.09
N GLN A 122 19.52 -19.31 18.97
CA GLN A 122 20.15 -19.42 20.28
C GLN A 122 21.68 -19.66 20.19
N ALA A 123 22.14 -20.44 19.22
CA ALA A 123 23.57 -20.64 18.99
C ALA A 123 24.31 -19.34 18.58
N HIS A 124 23.64 -18.41 17.91
CA HIS A 124 24.26 -17.17 17.40
C HIS A 124 24.03 -15.96 18.29
N PHE A 125 22.90 -15.89 19.01
CA PHE A 125 22.40 -14.69 19.69
C PHE A 125 21.86 -14.95 21.10
N GLY A 126 21.84 -16.18 21.58
CA GLY A 126 21.30 -16.55 22.89
C GLY A 126 22.03 -15.93 24.07
N ASP A 127 23.24 -15.38 23.86
CA ASP A 127 23.99 -14.62 24.85
C ASP A 127 23.45 -13.18 25.06
N LYS A 128 22.54 -12.70 24.24
CA LYS A 128 22.07 -11.31 24.25
C LYS A 128 20.88 -11.10 25.18
N PHE A 129 19.93 -12.04 25.19
CA PHE A 129 18.73 -11.98 26.01
C PHE A 129 18.09 -13.36 26.14
N ASN A 130 17.16 -13.47 27.10
CA ASN A 130 16.26 -14.62 27.22
C ASN A 130 14.81 -14.11 27.14
N LEU A 131 13.91 -14.91 26.57
CA LEU A 131 12.48 -14.64 26.71
C LEU A 131 12.08 -14.87 28.16
N THR A 132 11.14 -14.04 28.67
CA THR A 132 10.62 -14.20 30.03
C THR A 132 9.57 -15.28 30.07
N ASP A 133 9.45 -16.00 31.20
CA ASP A 133 8.49 -17.08 31.37
C ASP A 133 7.09 -16.55 31.72
N ASP A 134 7.01 -15.42 32.42
CA ASP A 134 5.77 -14.81 32.90
C ASP A 134 4.99 -14.08 31.81
N GLN A 135 5.65 -13.57 30.77
CA GLN A 135 5.02 -12.91 29.62
C GLN A 135 5.49 -13.50 28.30
N ASN A 136 5.06 -14.72 28.00
CA ASN A 136 5.43 -15.47 26.80
C ASN A 136 4.19 -15.99 26.05
N GLN A 137 3.27 -15.08 25.68
CA GLN A 137 2.04 -15.42 24.98
C GLN A 137 2.12 -15.14 23.47
N LYS A 138 1.18 -15.70 22.71
CA LYS A 138 1.11 -15.52 21.24
C LYS A 138 0.87 -14.07 20.83
N GLN A 139 0.08 -13.32 21.64
CA GLN A 139 -0.20 -11.91 21.40
C GLN A 139 0.90 -10.98 21.90
N ARG A 140 1.57 -11.37 22.99
CA ARG A 140 2.63 -10.59 23.61
C ARG A 140 3.70 -11.51 24.17
N PHE A 141 4.94 -11.26 23.83
CA PHE A 141 6.08 -11.89 24.50
C PHE A 141 7.18 -10.85 24.74
N GLU A 142 7.92 -11.07 25.81
CA GLU A 142 8.91 -10.12 26.32
C GLU A 142 10.24 -10.83 26.53
N ASN A 143 11.29 -10.04 26.62
CA ASN A 143 12.63 -10.51 26.98
C ASN A 143 13.17 -9.81 28.24
N ASP A 144 14.20 -10.39 28.86
CA ASP A 144 14.85 -9.89 30.08
C ASP A 144 15.58 -8.54 29.93
N LYS A 145 15.58 -7.96 28.74
CA LYS A 145 16.10 -6.61 28.45
C LYS A 145 14.97 -5.58 28.20
N THR A 146 13.76 -5.87 28.66
CA THR A 146 12.56 -5.02 28.55
C THR A 146 12.00 -4.85 27.13
N GLY A 147 12.56 -5.51 26.14
CA GLY A 147 11.99 -5.55 24.81
C GLY A 147 10.73 -6.41 24.78
N TYR A 148 9.75 -6.00 24.00
CA TYR A 148 8.54 -6.78 23.79
C TYR A 148 8.04 -6.70 22.34
N ARG A 149 7.24 -7.69 21.98
CA ARG A 149 6.50 -7.74 20.72
C ARG A 149 5.03 -7.96 21.00
N ILE A 150 4.20 -7.01 20.56
CA ILE A 150 2.74 -7.07 20.66
C ILE A 150 2.15 -7.31 19.28
N ALA A 151 1.16 -8.20 19.19
CA ALA A 151 0.37 -8.50 18.00
C ALA A 151 -1.08 -8.09 18.25
N THR A 152 -1.60 -7.19 17.39
CA THR A 152 -2.97 -6.68 17.46
C THR A 152 -3.62 -6.65 16.07
N SER A 153 -4.81 -6.09 16.00
CA SER A 153 -5.53 -5.81 14.75
C SER A 153 -5.90 -4.34 14.66
N VAL A 154 -6.28 -3.91 13.46
CA VAL A 154 -6.99 -2.64 13.26
C VAL A 154 -8.22 -2.61 14.16
N GLY A 155 -8.42 -1.51 14.89
CA GLY A 155 -9.48 -1.35 15.87
C GLY A 155 -9.32 -2.18 17.15
N GLY A 156 -8.21 -2.94 17.30
CA GLY A 156 -7.92 -3.70 18.52
C GLY A 156 -7.60 -2.78 19.70
N ALA A 157 -7.93 -3.23 20.93
CA ALA A 157 -7.63 -2.48 22.15
C ALA A 157 -6.12 -2.38 22.37
N LEU A 158 -5.59 -1.17 22.38
CA LEU A 158 -4.18 -0.83 22.59
C LEU A 158 -4.01 0.18 23.73
N THR A 159 -4.83 0.08 24.75
CA THR A 159 -4.79 1.02 25.88
C THR A 159 -3.46 0.89 26.65
N GLY A 160 -2.62 1.93 26.57
CA GLY A 160 -1.37 2.02 27.33
C GLY A 160 -0.14 1.41 26.67
N ASP A 161 -0.27 0.60 25.63
CA ASP A 161 0.88 0.02 24.92
C ASP A 161 1.36 0.91 23.77
N GLY A 162 2.68 0.97 23.57
CA GLY A 162 3.35 1.67 22.48
C GLY A 162 4.40 0.81 21.80
N GLY A 163 5.27 1.41 21.01
CA GLY A 163 6.40 0.74 20.39
C GLY A 163 7.50 1.72 20.00
N ASP A 164 8.74 1.25 19.93
CA ASP A 164 9.83 1.98 19.32
C ASP A 164 9.79 1.85 17.80
N ILE A 165 9.29 0.70 17.34
CA ILE A 165 8.99 0.43 15.93
C ILE A 165 7.57 -0.13 15.85
N ILE A 166 6.71 0.57 15.11
CA ILE A 166 5.31 0.18 14.88
C ILE A 166 5.15 -0.25 13.44
N CYS A 167 4.70 -1.48 13.26
CA CYS A 167 4.54 -2.09 11.93
C CYS A 167 3.07 -2.36 11.64
N ILE A 168 2.59 -1.85 10.52
CA ILE A 168 1.23 -2.07 10.02
C ILE A 168 1.33 -2.96 8.78
N ASP A 169 0.85 -4.19 8.89
CA ASP A 169 0.93 -5.21 7.84
C ASP A 169 -0.46 -5.53 7.29
N ASP A 170 -0.70 -5.20 6.02
CA ASP A 170 -1.98 -5.38 5.33
C ASP A 170 -3.17 -4.92 6.20
N PRO A 171 -3.35 -3.60 6.45
CA PRO A 171 -4.39 -3.10 7.35
C PRO A 171 -5.80 -3.21 6.77
N HIS A 172 -5.95 -3.43 5.47
CA HIS A 172 -7.23 -3.58 4.78
C HIS A 172 -7.46 -5.02 4.35
N ASN A 173 -8.69 -5.50 4.52
CA ASN A 173 -9.14 -6.76 3.93
C ASN A 173 -9.46 -6.53 2.43
N SER A 174 -8.91 -7.36 1.55
CA SER A 174 -9.11 -7.24 0.11
C SER A 174 -10.58 -7.38 -0.35
N VAL A 175 -11.41 -8.08 0.43
CA VAL A 175 -12.84 -8.24 0.12
C VAL A 175 -13.65 -7.00 0.49
N GLU A 176 -13.23 -6.27 1.53
CA GLU A 176 -13.95 -5.15 2.14
C GLU A 176 -13.35 -3.78 1.80
N ALA A 177 -12.20 -3.75 1.13
CA ALA A 177 -11.46 -2.51 0.82
C ALA A 177 -12.26 -1.51 -0.04
N ASP A 178 -13.24 -2.00 -0.79
CA ASP A 178 -14.14 -1.16 -1.60
C ASP A 178 -15.21 -0.44 -0.76
N SER A 179 -15.50 -0.93 0.44
CA SER A 179 -16.45 -0.27 1.36
C SER A 179 -15.82 0.99 1.94
N SER A 180 -16.37 2.17 1.63
CA SER A 180 -15.91 3.45 2.18
C SER A 180 -15.91 3.44 3.70
N LYS A 181 -17.01 2.95 4.31
CA LYS A 181 -17.14 2.85 5.77
C LYS A 181 -16.04 2.00 6.42
N VAL A 182 -15.70 0.85 5.84
CA VAL A 182 -14.64 -0.02 6.38
C VAL A 182 -13.28 0.63 6.19
N ARG A 183 -13.05 1.24 5.02
CA ARG A 183 -11.81 1.93 4.71
C ARG A 183 -11.59 3.14 5.61
N GLU A 184 -12.59 4.01 5.77
CA GLU A 184 -12.58 5.15 6.69
C GLU A 184 -12.29 4.72 8.13
N GLY A 185 -12.87 3.62 8.60
CA GLY A 185 -12.58 3.09 9.93
C GLY A 185 -11.11 2.70 10.15
N VAL A 186 -10.39 2.26 9.10
CA VAL A 186 -8.95 2.02 9.16
C VAL A 186 -8.17 3.33 9.23
N LEU A 187 -8.59 4.35 8.46
CA LEU A 187 -7.95 5.67 8.43
C LEU A 187 -8.14 6.40 9.77
N ASP A 188 -9.36 6.39 10.31
CA ASP A 188 -9.66 6.94 11.63
C ASP A 188 -8.83 6.27 12.73
N TRP A 189 -8.72 4.94 12.69
CA TRP A 189 -7.88 4.20 13.63
C TRP A 189 -6.40 4.60 13.51
N TRP A 190 -5.89 4.78 12.29
CA TRP A 190 -4.53 5.26 12.06
C TRP A 190 -4.34 6.66 12.63
N ASP A 191 -5.19 7.61 12.28
CA ASP A 191 -5.06 9.02 12.66
C ASP A 191 -5.26 9.24 14.17
N GLN A 192 -6.26 8.58 14.78
CA GLN A 192 -6.65 8.83 16.16
C GLN A 192 -5.94 7.92 17.17
N ALA A 193 -5.59 6.70 16.78
CA ALA A 193 -5.02 5.74 17.72
C ALA A 193 -3.52 5.46 17.48
N MET A 194 -3.08 5.21 16.24
CA MET A 194 -1.71 4.75 15.99
C MET A 194 -0.66 5.86 16.07
N GLN A 195 -0.97 7.05 15.59
CA GLN A 195 -0.05 8.18 15.57
C GLN A 195 0.55 8.51 16.95
N THR A 196 -0.17 8.24 18.01
CA THR A 196 0.24 8.52 19.40
C THR A 196 0.94 7.35 20.09
N ARG A 197 1.22 6.24 19.39
CA ARG A 197 1.76 5.00 20.01
C ARG A 197 3.28 4.87 19.97
N LEU A 198 4.01 5.77 19.32
CA LEU A 198 5.46 5.75 19.43
C LEU A 198 5.90 6.11 20.87
N ASN A 199 6.75 5.28 21.46
CA ASN A 199 7.33 5.52 22.77
C ASN A 199 8.13 6.83 22.81
N ASP A 200 8.85 7.10 21.73
CA ASP A 200 9.52 8.38 21.48
C ASP A 200 9.23 8.82 20.04
N PRO A 201 8.45 9.88 19.82
CA PRO A 201 8.14 10.38 18.49
C PRO A 201 9.37 10.83 17.67
N LYS A 202 10.48 11.19 18.35
CA LYS A 202 11.70 11.68 17.66
C LYS A 202 12.57 10.56 17.11
N THR A 203 12.58 9.42 17.77
CA THR A 203 13.45 8.28 17.43
C THR A 203 12.69 7.05 16.96
N GLY A 204 11.40 6.99 17.24
CA GLY A 204 10.54 5.88 16.86
C GLY A 204 10.20 5.87 15.38
N ALA A 205 9.89 4.67 14.86
CA ALA A 205 9.62 4.47 13.45
C ALA A 205 8.25 3.85 13.20
N PHE A 206 7.61 4.26 12.10
CA PHE A 206 6.47 3.59 11.49
C PHE A 206 6.90 2.86 10.22
N VAL A 207 6.47 1.61 10.08
CA VAL A 207 6.62 0.79 8.88
C VAL A 207 5.24 0.34 8.43
N ILE A 208 4.79 0.79 7.28
CA ILE A 208 3.55 0.33 6.65
C ILE A 208 3.95 -0.60 5.51
N ILE A 209 3.49 -1.85 5.55
CA ILE A 209 3.72 -2.78 4.46
C ILE A 209 2.39 -3.38 4.01
N MET A 210 2.05 -3.22 2.74
CA MET A 210 0.79 -3.71 2.20
C MET A 210 0.82 -3.81 0.68
N GLN A 211 -0.09 -4.60 0.12
CA GLN A 211 -0.51 -4.44 -1.26
C GLN A 211 -1.51 -3.30 -1.35
N ARG A 212 -1.52 -2.57 -2.47
CA ARG A 212 -2.52 -1.53 -2.70
C ARG A 212 -3.86 -2.15 -3.06
N LEU A 213 -4.94 -1.63 -2.50
CA LEU A 213 -6.29 -2.13 -2.73
C LEU A 213 -7.24 -1.06 -3.25
N HIS A 214 -7.04 0.18 -2.85
CA HIS A 214 -7.85 1.34 -3.22
C HIS A 214 -6.98 2.59 -3.24
N GLU A 215 -7.36 3.61 -4.03
CA GLU A 215 -6.63 4.88 -4.06
C GLU A 215 -6.53 5.53 -2.68
N GLN A 216 -7.63 5.48 -1.94
CA GLN A 216 -7.77 5.98 -0.57
C GLN A 216 -7.53 4.88 0.48
N ASP A 217 -6.69 3.89 0.22
CA ASP A 217 -6.22 2.99 1.27
C ASP A 217 -5.21 3.69 2.20
N LEU A 218 -4.74 3.02 3.24
CA LEU A 218 -3.82 3.64 4.21
C LEU A 218 -2.58 4.24 3.54
N THR A 219 -2.00 3.58 2.54
CA THR A 219 -0.88 4.16 1.78
C THR A 219 -1.29 5.46 1.08
N GLY A 220 -2.42 5.46 0.37
CA GLY A 220 -2.91 6.65 -0.32
C GLY A 220 -3.20 7.80 0.63
N HIS A 221 -3.83 7.51 1.77
CA HIS A 221 -4.12 8.48 2.82
C HIS A 221 -2.85 9.11 3.40
N VAL A 222 -1.87 8.29 3.79
CA VAL A 222 -0.61 8.77 4.39
C VAL A 222 0.18 9.61 3.39
N LEU A 223 0.27 9.18 2.13
CA LEU A 223 1.00 9.92 1.09
C LEU A 223 0.33 11.23 0.70
N ALA A 224 -1.01 11.31 0.75
CA ALA A 224 -1.75 12.56 0.50
C ALA A 224 -1.63 13.56 1.64
N ASN A 225 -1.51 13.08 2.89
CA ASN A 225 -1.52 13.88 4.12
C ASN A 225 -0.12 14.02 4.73
N GLN A 226 0.95 14.08 3.93
CA GLN A 226 2.34 14.25 4.39
C GLN A 226 2.54 15.62 5.07
N LEU A 227 2.00 15.80 6.28
CA LEU A 227 2.13 17.01 7.07
C LEU A 227 3.53 17.07 7.75
N GLY A 228 4.57 17.32 6.95
CA GLY A 228 5.93 17.58 7.43
C GLY A 228 6.82 16.35 7.63
N ASP A 229 6.35 15.14 7.51
CA ASP A 229 7.17 13.92 7.54
C ASP A 229 7.41 13.41 6.10
N GLU A 230 8.66 13.26 5.71
CA GLU A 230 9.00 12.57 4.46
C GLU A 230 8.95 11.05 4.68
N TRP A 231 8.21 10.36 3.83
CA TRP A 231 8.11 8.90 3.82
C TRP A 231 8.97 8.31 2.73
N ASP A 232 9.87 7.41 3.10
CA ASP A 232 10.46 6.48 2.14
C ASP A 232 9.36 5.56 1.62
N HIS A 233 9.25 5.43 0.31
CA HIS A 233 8.20 4.65 -0.33
C HIS A 233 8.77 3.68 -1.37
N LEU A 234 8.82 2.40 -1.00
CA LEU A 234 9.12 1.31 -1.92
C LEU A 234 7.84 0.83 -2.60
N CYS A 235 7.53 1.38 -3.76
CA CYS A 235 6.40 0.95 -4.58
C CYS A 235 6.93 0.03 -5.70
N ILE A 236 6.78 -1.28 -5.53
CA ILE A 236 7.37 -2.28 -6.42
C ILE A 236 6.26 -3.10 -7.09
N PRO A 237 5.91 -2.84 -8.37
CA PRO A 237 4.87 -3.59 -9.08
C PRO A 237 5.35 -4.96 -9.55
N ALA A 238 4.41 -5.88 -9.83
CA ALA A 238 4.70 -7.20 -10.38
C ALA A 238 5.32 -7.13 -11.77
N ARG A 239 4.85 -6.20 -12.62
CA ARG A 239 5.45 -5.85 -13.91
C ARG A 239 6.02 -4.46 -13.85
N TYR A 240 7.20 -4.27 -14.38
CA TYR A 240 7.81 -2.94 -14.50
C TYR A 240 7.03 -2.09 -15.49
N GLU A 241 6.80 -0.84 -15.14
CA GLU A 241 6.13 0.16 -15.98
C GLU A 241 7.05 1.38 -16.12
N ILE A 242 7.41 1.70 -17.36
CA ILE A 242 8.21 2.91 -17.66
C ILE A 242 7.35 4.15 -17.39
N GLY A 243 7.85 5.07 -16.58
CA GLY A 243 7.11 6.27 -16.21
C GLY A 243 5.92 6.04 -15.29
N ALA A 244 5.95 4.96 -14.47
CA ALA A 244 4.92 4.69 -13.49
C ALA A 244 4.60 5.91 -12.61
N PRO A 245 3.32 6.19 -12.30
CA PRO A 245 2.90 7.38 -11.55
C PRO A 245 3.37 7.38 -10.08
N ASN A 246 3.72 6.22 -9.54
CA ASN A 246 4.22 6.05 -8.18
C ASN A 246 5.69 5.60 -8.20
N PRO A 247 6.66 6.48 -8.47
CA PRO A 247 8.06 6.13 -8.46
C PRO A 247 8.52 5.78 -7.04
N ILE A 248 9.53 4.91 -6.94
CA ILE A 248 10.20 4.65 -5.67
C ILE A 248 10.80 5.96 -5.14
N ARG A 249 10.52 6.27 -3.87
CA ARG A 249 11.17 7.34 -3.12
C ARG A 249 12.00 6.68 -2.04
N SER A 250 13.29 6.79 -2.12
CA SER A 250 14.21 6.14 -1.20
C SER A 250 15.33 7.10 -0.79
N SER A 251 15.43 7.38 0.49
CA SER A 251 16.56 8.15 1.07
C SER A 251 17.89 7.40 0.94
N LEU A 252 17.84 6.08 0.69
CA LEU A 252 19.02 5.26 0.39
C LEU A 252 19.46 5.36 -1.09
N GLY A 253 18.75 6.14 -1.92
CA GLY A 253 19.05 6.24 -3.35
C GLY A 253 18.70 4.98 -4.15
N PHE A 254 17.85 4.10 -3.61
CA PHE A 254 17.44 2.88 -4.31
C PHE A 254 16.46 3.20 -5.44
N THR A 255 16.69 2.56 -6.59
CA THR A 255 15.79 2.60 -7.75
C THR A 255 15.49 1.18 -8.22
N ASP A 256 14.37 0.98 -8.91
CA ASP A 256 14.03 -0.30 -9.52
C ASP A 256 15.10 -0.67 -10.58
N PRO A 257 15.76 -1.83 -10.47
CA PRO A 257 16.81 -2.22 -11.42
C PRO A 257 16.27 -2.68 -12.77
N ARG A 258 14.97 -2.90 -12.90
CA ARG A 258 14.34 -3.29 -14.16
C ARG A 258 14.32 -2.11 -15.13
N THR A 259 14.46 -2.40 -16.42
CA THR A 259 14.56 -1.36 -17.46
C THR A 259 13.61 -1.58 -18.63
N LYS A 260 12.99 -2.77 -18.72
CA LYS A 260 12.12 -3.13 -19.85
C LYS A 260 10.66 -3.13 -19.40
N GLU A 261 9.80 -2.51 -20.21
CA GLU A 261 8.37 -2.54 -20.02
C GLU A 261 7.86 -3.98 -19.87
N GLY A 262 7.04 -4.25 -18.83
CA GLY A 262 6.49 -5.56 -18.54
C GLY A 262 7.45 -6.55 -17.86
N GLU A 263 8.70 -6.16 -17.56
CA GLU A 263 9.66 -7.04 -16.90
C GLU A 263 9.16 -7.49 -15.53
N LEU A 264 9.21 -8.82 -15.30
CA LEU A 264 8.64 -9.43 -14.09
C LEU A 264 9.47 -9.13 -12.85
N LEU A 265 8.79 -8.98 -11.71
CA LEU A 265 9.45 -8.76 -10.42
C LEU A 265 10.24 -9.99 -9.95
N TRP A 266 9.67 -11.17 -10.05
CA TRP A 266 10.29 -12.41 -9.55
C TRP A 266 10.00 -13.60 -10.46
N PRO A 267 10.60 -13.64 -11.68
CA PRO A 267 10.29 -14.66 -12.69
C PRO A 267 10.58 -16.10 -12.23
N GLU A 268 11.58 -16.33 -11.35
CA GLU A 268 11.91 -17.65 -10.80
C GLU A 268 10.82 -18.25 -9.91
N ARG A 269 9.93 -17.42 -9.38
CA ARG A 269 8.83 -17.83 -8.50
C ARG A 269 7.47 -17.66 -9.12
N ILE A 270 7.25 -16.57 -9.82
CA ILE A 270 6.01 -16.21 -10.50
C ILE A 270 6.38 -15.87 -11.93
N ASP A 271 6.32 -16.87 -12.79
CA ASP A 271 6.62 -16.72 -14.21
C ASP A 271 5.48 -16.00 -14.97
N GLU A 272 5.69 -15.74 -16.24
CA GLU A 272 4.75 -15.04 -17.11
C GLU A 272 3.37 -15.72 -17.14
N HIS A 273 3.35 -17.06 -17.26
CA HIS A 273 2.11 -17.81 -17.30
C HIS A 273 1.33 -17.68 -15.99
N THR A 274 2.00 -17.84 -14.86
CA THR A 274 1.43 -17.72 -13.52
C THR A 274 0.88 -16.32 -13.29
N LEU A 275 1.66 -15.27 -13.60
CA LEU A 275 1.24 -13.89 -13.39
C LEU A 275 0.05 -13.54 -14.28
N SER A 276 0.09 -13.86 -15.58
CA SER A 276 -1.02 -13.62 -16.51
C SER A 276 -2.30 -14.36 -16.10
N THR A 277 -2.18 -15.53 -15.48
CA THR A 277 -3.32 -16.27 -14.94
C THR A 277 -3.92 -15.57 -13.72
N LEU A 278 -3.07 -15.05 -12.82
CA LEU A 278 -3.52 -14.26 -11.68
C LEU A 278 -4.19 -12.95 -12.11
N GLU A 279 -3.62 -12.24 -13.08
CA GLU A 279 -4.19 -11.01 -13.65
C GLU A 279 -5.59 -11.24 -14.20
N ARG A 280 -5.78 -12.31 -14.97
CA ARG A 280 -7.10 -12.68 -15.50
C ARG A 280 -8.10 -13.06 -14.40
N SER A 281 -7.63 -13.79 -13.40
CA SER A 281 -8.47 -14.23 -12.28
C SER A 281 -8.93 -13.05 -11.39
N LEU A 282 -8.05 -12.08 -11.15
CA LEU A 282 -8.34 -10.88 -10.36
C LEU A 282 -9.20 -9.87 -11.12
N GLY A 283 -9.11 -9.87 -12.47
CA GLY A 283 -9.66 -8.79 -13.30
C GLY A 283 -8.83 -7.51 -13.23
N SER A 284 -9.05 -6.59 -14.17
CA SER A 284 -8.22 -5.41 -14.36
C SER A 284 -8.14 -4.50 -13.12
N TYR A 285 -9.25 -4.31 -12.41
CA TYR A 285 -9.32 -3.46 -11.24
C TYR A 285 -8.45 -3.98 -10.07
N ALA A 286 -8.68 -5.23 -9.65
CA ALA A 286 -7.94 -5.82 -8.54
C ALA A 286 -6.46 -6.07 -8.90
N ALA A 287 -6.17 -6.43 -10.16
CA ALA A 287 -4.81 -6.60 -10.64
C ALA A 287 -4.02 -5.28 -10.64
N ALA A 288 -4.64 -4.17 -11.07
CA ALA A 288 -4.01 -2.84 -11.02
C ALA A 288 -3.63 -2.44 -9.58
N GLY A 289 -4.47 -2.72 -8.60
CA GLY A 289 -4.16 -2.49 -7.19
C GLY A 289 -3.15 -3.49 -6.66
N GLN A 290 -3.54 -4.75 -6.54
CA GLN A 290 -2.78 -5.78 -5.82
C GLN A 290 -1.45 -6.15 -6.47
N LEU A 291 -1.42 -6.23 -7.81
CA LEU A 291 -0.21 -6.65 -8.53
C LEU A 291 0.61 -5.44 -8.98
N GLN A 292 -0.02 -4.40 -9.52
CA GLN A 292 0.70 -3.23 -10.04
C GLN A 292 0.84 -2.08 -9.03
N GLN A 293 0.35 -2.24 -7.81
CA GLN A 293 0.40 -1.23 -6.74
C GLN A 293 -0.18 0.14 -7.16
N ARG A 294 -1.05 0.12 -8.15
CA ARG A 294 -1.67 1.29 -8.76
C ARG A 294 -3.19 1.13 -8.79
N PRO A 295 -3.86 1.20 -7.63
CA PRO A 295 -5.32 1.13 -7.62
C PRO A 295 -5.90 2.29 -8.44
N SER A 296 -6.99 2.01 -9.14
CA SER A 296 -7.78 2.98 -9.90
C SER A 296 -9.23 2.94 -9.42
N PRO A 297 -10.04 3.97 -9.60
CA PRO A 297 -11.45 3.94 -9.23
C PRO A 297 -12.19 2.80 -9.93
N LYS A 298 -13.15 2.17 -9.24
CA LYS A 298 -14.08 1.23 -9.87
C LYS A 298 -14.84 1.96 -10.98
N GLY A 299 -14.59 1.57 -12.23
CA GLY A 299 -15.16 2.23 -13.41
C GLY A 299 -14.21 3.14 -14.16
N GLY A 300 -13.09 3.59 -13.57
CA GLY A 300 -12.08 4.43 -14.24
C GLY A 300 -11.14 3.68 -15.18
N GLY A 301 -11.21 2.34 -15.19
CA GLY A 301 -10.36 1.51 -16.06
C GLY A 301 -10.88 1.29 -17.48
N ILE A 302 -12.09 1.75 -17.80
CA ILE A 302 -12.69 1.60 -19.14
C ILE A 302 -12.02 2.56 -20.13
N LEU A 303 -11.70 3.78 -19.68
CA LEU A 303 -11.04 4.79 -20.51
C LEU A 303 -9.55 4.86 -20.14
N LYS A 304 -8.68 4.41 -21.05
CA LYS A 304 -7.23 4.47 -20.84
C LYS A 304 -6.71 5.86 -21.16
N ALA A 305 -5.77 6.39 -20.36
CA ALA A 305 -5.13 7.68 -20.62
C ALA A 305 -4.51 7.76 -22.03
N SER A 306 -3.99 6.64 -22.54
CA SER A 306 -3.44 6.54 -23.91
C SER A 306 -4.47 6.66 -25.03
N TRP A 307 -5.75 6.62 -24.73
CA TRP A 307 -6.82 6.83 -25.72
C TRP A 307 -7.17 8.31 -25.93
N TRP A 308 -6.76 9.17 -24.98
CA TRP A 308 -6.97 10.60 -25.09
C TRP A 308 -5.92 11.22 -25.97
N VAL A 309 -6.37 11.79 -27.08
CA VAL A 309 -5.50 12.55 -27.99
C VAL A 309 -5.77 14.03 -27.73
N PRO A 310 -4.78 14.80 -27.25
CA PRO A 310 -4.93 16.24 -27.09
C PRO A 310 -5.26 16.90 -28.43
N TRP A 311 -6.18 17.83 -28.41
CA TRP A 311 -6.47 18.67 -29.58
C TRP A 311 -5.46 19.82 -29.60
N GLU A 312 -4.53 19.79 -30.55
CA GLU A 312 -3.39 20.75 -30.62
C GLU A 312 -3.70 22.03 -31.43
N SER A 313 -4.90 22.13 -32.02
CA SER A 313 -5.29 23.33 -32.75
C SER A 313 -5.76 24.44 -31.80
N GLU A 314 -5.30 25.69 -32.03
CA GLU A 314 -5.80 26.86 -31.31
C GLU A 314 -7.29 27.12 -31.58
N ASP A 315 -7.81 26.59 -32.69
CA ASP A 315 -9.21 26.72 -33.10
C ASP A 315 -9.98 25.44 -32.76
N MET A 316 -11.17 25.62 -32.16
CA MET A 316 -12.15 24.54 -31.99
C MET A 316 -12.56 23.96 -33.36
N PRO A 317 -12.92 22.65 -33.45
CA PRO A 317 -13.47 22.11 -34.68
C PRO A 317 -14.65 22.93 -35.16
N ASN A 318 -14.56 23.53 -36.37
CA ASN A 318 -15.57 24.41 -36.92
C ASN A 318 -16.87 23.71 -37.36
N ASN A 319 -16.90 22.38 -37.26
CA ASN A 319 -17.97 21.51 -37.74
C ASN A 319 -18.56 20.61 -36.64
N ILE A 320 -18.73 21.14 -35.44
CA ILE A 320 -19.47 20.41 -34.38
C ILE A 320 -20.90 20.21 -34.86
N GLU A 321 -21.28 18.97 -35.06
CA GLU A 321 -22.59 18.55 -35.56
C GLU A 321 -23.59 18.34 -34.42
N TYR A 322 -23.09 18.06 -33.19
CA TYR A 322 -23.91 17.70 -32.05
C TYR A 322 -23.22 17.99 -30.74
N VAL A 323 -23.92 18.59 -29.79
CA VAL A 323 -23.44 18.87 -28.43
C VAL A 323 -24.20 18.00 -27.42
N LEU A 324 -23.45 17.26 -26.61
CA LEU A 324 -23.99 16.35 -25.59
C LEU A 324 -23.50 16.73 -24.22
N GLN A 325 -24.38 16.82 -23.23
CA GLN A 325 -24.00 16.90 -21.82
C GLN A 325 -24.35 15.62 -21.08
N SER A 326 -23.42 15.17 -20.21
CA SER A 326 -23.67 14.04 -19.31
C SER A 326 -23.46 14.45 -17.86
N TRP A 327 -24.43 14.15 -17.01
CA TRP A 327 -24.48 14.50 -15.60
C TRP A 327 -24.53 13.26 -14.72
N ASP A 328 -23.61 13.18 -13.75
CA ASP A 328 -23.64 12.26 -12.61
C ASP A 328 -23.81 13.11 -11.34
N THR A 329 -24.91 12.92 -10.59
CA THR A 329 -25.30 13.83 -9.52
C THR A 329 -25.32 13.15 -8.16
N ALA A 330 -24.72 13.78 -7.14
CA ALA A 330 -24.74 13.33 -5.75
C ALA A 330 -26.01 13.79 -5.01
N PHE A 331 -26.35 13.07 -3.92
CA PHE A 331 -27.59 13.33 -3.16
C PHE A 331 -27.51 14.51 -2.19
N GLU A 332 -26.36 14.76 -1.55
CA GLU A 332 -26.18 15.79 -0.52
C GLU A 332 -24.80 16.46 -0.59
N ALA A 333 -24.73 17.74 -0.17
CA ALA A 333 -23.50 18.54 -0.09
C ALA A 333 -22.76 18.41 1.25
N LYS A 334 -22.63 17.21 1.83
CA LYS A 334 -21.82 16.99 3.04
C LYS A 334 -20.36 16.73 2.68
N GLU A 335 -19.43 17.01 3.59
CA GLU A 335 -17.98 16.70 3.38
C GLU A 335 -17.73 15.23 3.02
N SER A 336 -18.56 14.31 3.51
CA SER A 336 -18.53 12.88 3.21
C SER A 336 -19.29 12.47 1.94
N SER A 337 -19.89 13.40 1.19
CA SER A 337 -20.72 13.12 0.01
C SER A 337 -19.87 12.94 -1.24
N SER A 338 -20.40 12.20 -2.21
CA SER A 338 -19.84 12.10 -3.56
C SER A 338 -19.90 13.45 -4.28
N PHE A 339 -19.01 13.66 -5.24
CA PHE A 339 -19.07 14.81 -6.14
C PHE A 339 -20.25 14.69 -7.11
N SER A 340 -20.83 15.83 -7.49
CA SER A 340 -21.58 15.94 -8.73
C SER A 340 -20.64 16.30 -9.86
N ALA A 341 -20.79 15.67 -11.01
CA ALA A 341 -19.92 15.88 -12.17
C ALA A 341 -20.72 16.10 -13.46
N ARG A 342 -20.15 16.88 -14.36
CA ARG A 342 -20.67 17.12 -15.71
C ARG A 342 -19.56 17.05 -16.74
N THR A 343 -19.84 16.46 -17.89
CA THR A 343 -19.01 16.58 -19.08
C THR A 343 -19.83 17.07 -20.25
N THR A 344 -19.28 18.02 -21.01
CA THR A 344 -19.86 18.54 -22.26
C THR A 344 -19.00 18.10 -23.42
N TRP A 345 -19.61 17.50 -24.42
CA TRP A 345 -18.95 16.87 -25.56
C TRP A 345 -19.43 17.50 -26.86
N GLY A 346 -18.51 17.81 -27.76
CA GLY A 346 -18.79 18.13 -29.16
C GLY A 346 -18.53 16.93 -30.05
N VAL A 347 -19.50 16.55 -30.85
CA VAL A 347 -19.37 15.48 -31.87
C VAL A 347 -19.18 16.10 -33.23
N PHE A 348 -18.17 15.69 -33.97
CA PHE A 348 -17.78 16.26 -35.26
C PHE A 348 -17.15 15.21 -36.17
N ARG A 349 -16.99 15.55 -37.47
CA ARG A 349 -16.28 14.69 -38.43
C ARG A 349 -14.90 15.26 -38.71
N TYR A 350 -13.90 14.40 -38.53
CA TYR A 350 -12.52 14.68 -38.90
C TYR A 350 -12.00 13.58 -39.84
N GLU A 351 -11.55 13.97 -41.04
CA GLU A 351 -11.09 13.06 -42.09
C GLU A 351 -12.10 11.92 -42.40
N GLY A 352 -13.38 12.22 -42.36
CA GLY A 352 -14.48 11.26 -42.62
C GLY A 352 -14.84 10.34 -41.45
N VAL A 353 -14.13 10.43 -40.31
CA VAL A 353 -14.38 9.67 -39.09
C VAL A 353 -15.19 10.52 -38.11
N MET A 354 -16.18 9.90 -37.46
CA MET A 354 -16.90 10.52 -36.36
C MET A 354 -16.00 10.59 -35.12
N CYS A 355 -15.75 11.80 -34.63
CA CYS A 355 -14.94 12.09 -33.48
C CYS A 355 -15.78 12.79 -32.38
N ALA A 356 -15.32 12.69 -31.14
CA ALA A 356 -15.87 13.42 -30.02
C ALA A 356 -14.74 14.17 -29.30
N ILE A 357 -15.00 15.42 -28.95
CA ILE A 357 -14.06 16.26 -28.17
C ILE A 357 -14.74 16.65 -26.86
N VAL A 358 -13.99 16.62 -25.75
CA VAL A 358 -14.44 17.16 -24.46
C VAL A 358 -14.32 18.68 -24.54
N LEU A 359 -15.45 19.37 -24.51
CA LEU A 359 -15.52 20.83 -24.54
C LEU A 359 -15.33 21.41 -23.14
N GLU A 360 -15.92 20.73 -22.13
CA GLU A 360 -15.81 21.13 -20.73
C GLU A 360 -16.00 19.92 -19.83
N ALA A 361 -15.27 19.90 -18.71
CA ALA A 361 -15.48 18.99 -17.60
C ALA A 361 -15.57 19.80 -16.30
N TRP A 362 -16.60 19.54 -15.50
CA TRP A 362 -16.83 20.17 -14.21
C TRP A 362 -17.16 19.12 -13.15
N TYR A 363 -16.70 19.31 -11.94
CA TYR A 363 -17.11 18.54 -10.77
C TYR A 363 -16.99 19.37 -9.50
N ASP A 364 -17.95 19.21 -8.59
CA ASP A 364 -17.94 19.88 -7.28
C ASP A 364 -18.90 19.19 -6.29
N LYS A 365 -18.78 19.54 -5.01
CA LYS A 365 -19.72 19.18 -3.95
C LYS A 365 -20.65 20.34 -3.69
N VAL A 366 -21.81 20.30 -4.29
CA VAL A 366 -22.77 21.41 -4.27
C VAL A 366 -24.12 20.98 -3.69
N SER A 367 -24.83 21.95 -3.12
CA SER A 367 -26.22 21.75 -2.71
C SER A 367 -27.13 21.58 -3.93
N TYR A 368 -28.31 20.96 -3.74
CA TYR A 368 -29.24 20.77 -4.85
C TYR A 368 -29.69 22.11 -5.52
N PRO A 369 -30.00 23.20 -4.78
CA PRO A 369 -30.26 24.48 -5.39
C PRO A 369 -29.14 25.03 -6.26
N ASP A 370 -27.87 24.87 -5.81
CA ASP A 370 -26.69 25.26 -6.59
C ASP A 370 -26.52 24.38 -7.81
N LEU A 371 -26.69 23.06 -7.66
CA LEU A 371 -26.62 22.11 -8.77
C LEU A 371 -27.62 22.47 -9.86
N ARG A 372 -28.85 22.81 -9.49
CA ARG A 372 -29.91 23.26 -10.43
C ARG A 372 -29.51 24.55 -11.17
N ARG A 373 -28.98 25.53 -10.45
CA ARG A 373 -28.51 26.81 -11.04
C ARG A 373 -27.36 26.54 -12.02
N ILE A 374 -26.35 25.73 -11.62
CA ILE A 374 -25.22 25.39 -12.49
C ILE A 374 -25.69 24.62 -13.72
N ALA A 375 -26.66 23.72 -13.56
CA ALA A 375 -27.22 22.99 -14.70
C ALA A 375 -27.91 23.90 -15.70
N GLN A 376 -28.69 24.89 -15.24
CA GLN A 376 -29.34 25.87 -16.10
C GLN A 376 -28.30 26.77 -16.79
N GLU A 377 -27.34 27.33 -16.05
CA GLU A 377 -26.27 28.17 -16.59
C GLU A 377 -25.45 27.42 -17.67
N SER A 378 -25.18 26.14 -17.43
CA SER A 378 -24.47 25.31 -18.40
C SER A 378 -25.29 24.95 -19.63
N TYR A 379 -26.60 24.75 -19.45
CA TYR A 379 -27.51 24.53 -20.57
C TYR A 379 -27.59 25.77 -21.48
N ASP A 380 -27.76 26.96 -20.88
CA ASP A 380 -27.83 28.22 -21.59
C ASP A 380 -26.52 28.59 -22.30
N LEU A 381 -25.38 28.18 -21.75
CA LEU A 381 -24.04 28.41 -22.34
C LEU A 381 -23.78 27.53 -23.56
N TRP A 382 -24.09 26.23 -23.45
CA TRP A 382 -23.69 25.24 -24.44
C TRP A 382 -24.81 24.86 -25.42
N GLU A 383 -26.06 25.20 -25.12
CA GLU A 383 -27.27 24.88 -25.91
C GLU A 383 -27.23 23.40 -26.41
N PRO A 384 -27.06 22.41 -25.51
CA PRO A 384 -26.79 21.02 -25.92
C PRO A 384 -28.01 20.41 -26.62
N ASP A 385 -27.74 19.63 -27.69
CA ASP A 385 -28.78 18.86 -28.41
C ASP A 385 -29.37 17.75 -27.55
N ALA A 386 -28.59 17.24 -26.59
CA ALA A 386 -29.05 16.27 -25.60
C ALA A 386 -28.36 16.42 -24.24
N VAL A 387 -29.16 16.20 -23.19
CA VAL A 387 -28.69 16.14 -21.80
C VAL A 387 -29.01 14.77 -21.22
N LEU A 388 -27.95 14.02 -20.84
CA LEU A 388 -28.05 12.74 -20.16
C LEU A 388 -27.86 12.95 -18.65
N ILE A 389 -28.81 12.46 -17.85
CA ILE A 389 -28.72 12.55 -16.38
C ILE A 389 -28.90 11.15 -15.81
N GLU A 390 -27.96 10.70 -14.97
CA GLU A 390 -28.10 9.40 -14.31
C GLU A 390 -29.33 9.43 -13.38
N LYS A 391 -30.23 8.46 -13.55
CA LYS A 391 -31.52 8.39 -12.86
C LYS A 391 -31.41 7.85 -11.43
N LYS A 392 -30.40 8.34 -10.70
CA LYS A 392 -30.14 8.03 -9.30
C LYS A 392 -30.06 9.31 -8.49
N ALA A 393 -30.29 9.21 -7.19
CA ALA A 393 -30.14 10.31 -6.23
C ALA A 393 -30.89 11.59 -6.67
N SER A 394 -30.20 12.74 -6.71
CA SER A 394 -30.75 14.03 -7.12
C SER A 394 -31.00 14.14 -8.63
N GLY A 395 -30.52 13.22 -9.45
CA GLY A 395 -30.67 13.26 -10.90
C GLY A 395 -32.13 13.18 -11.37
N GLN A 396 -32.97 12.45 -10.64
CA GLN A 396 -34.41 12.40 -10.96
C GLN A 396 -35.13 13.75 -10.75
N SER A 397 -34.76 14.44 -9.67
CA SER A 397 -35.29 15.78 -9.39
C SER A 397 -34.77 16.82 -10.39
N LEU A 398 -33.47 16.78 -10.68
CA LEU A 398 -32.84 17.66 -11.68
C LEU A 398 -33.46 17.46 -13.07
N LEU A 399 -33.71 16.23 -13.48
CA LEU A 399 -34.38 15.92 -14.75
C LEU A 399 -35.80 16.51 -14.82
N GLN A 400 -36.57 16.48 -13.71
CA GLN A 400 -37.90 17.05 -13.65
C GLN A 400 -37.84 18.57 -13.72
N ASP A 401 -36.94 19.19 -12.98
CA ASP A 401 -36.82 20.67 -12.94
C ASP A 401 -36.38 21.25 -14.29
N LEU A 402 -35.40 20.62 -14.96
CA LEU A 402 -34.94 21.05 -16.29
C LEU A 402 -35.95 20.81 -17.41
N ARG A 403 -36.95 19.92 -17.23
CA ARG A 403 -38.05 19.74 -18.17
C ARG A 403 -39.18 20.78 -18.01
N MET A 404 -39.22 21.45 -16.86
CA MET A 404 -40.24 22.45 -16.56
C MET A 404 -39.75 23.88 -16.80
N ALA A 405 -38.44 24.06 -16.93
CA ALA A 405 -37.83 25.36 -17.25
C ALA A 405 -37.75 25.57 -18.77
#